data_d62b2394b255319538ad55d89abb912d
#
_entry.id   d62b2394b255319538ad55d89abb912d
#
_cell.length_a   1.000
_cell.length_b   1.000
_cell.length_c   1.000
_cell.angle_alpha   90.00
_cell.angle_beta   90.00
_cell.angle_gamma   90.00
#
_symmetry.space_group_name_H-M   'P 1'
#
loop_
_entity.id
_entity.type
_entity.pdbx_description
1 polymer ?
#
loop_
_entity_poly.entity_id
_entity_poly.type
_entity_poly.pdbx_seq_one_letter_code
_entity_poly.pdbx_strand_id
1 'polypeptide(L)'
;MSDDEAPDPAAIEAAQLALLLAPPSEADEIAHYASVLAPGAPGHGDVTVKRVKHGKGLVAARAFREGERVLVEPPLVGMQHERNRADAIVCGGCFRFVGSIEHQIARRLLESTSGGGGGGEENVELNASALATARGMTRDGLKLPGSDAFPLPEIQACLTGCSREVYCGFECALTSMQSHEMFLCVGGHCADDGEIAEDRPDARAFVEHARETNDIFILAAKALVKVAADAGKLEGLTGDGESDALAAAWAPFRVAHKPVWWDAVARPEDVAVGDEETAFRESMREIATESLRLLRASSTFLRFVKAYPGLFHIDVYSRIIGMFETNNLEIAVASPVEDYFLAMDELPPEGPERAITDPLLDALDTKYCVPCEGTGFFALQSCMNNDCDPNVTPLKDDGDIDGKCVLVAKRAIAAGEELTMCYVDEGMDVRARRAELLDYGFECGCARCEREAAGLGQARRGSKMK
;
A
#
# COMPACT_ATOMS: atom_id res chain seq x y z
N MET A 1 9.45 50.89 -15.65
CA MET A 1 8.86 49.89 -14.74
C MET A 1 8.09 48.97 -15.67
N SER A 2 8.67 47.85 -16.01
CA SER A 2 7.99 46.81 -16.77
C SER A 2 6.97 46.19 -15.84
N ASP A 3 5.68 46.28 -16.22
CA ASP A 3 4.62 45.48 -15.60
C ASP A 3 5.00 44.02 -15.84
N ASP A 4 5.56 43.34 -14.82
CA ASP A 4 5.66 41.89 -14.79
C ASP A 4 4.22 41.37 -14.65
N GLU A 5 3.58 41.14 -15.81
CA GLU A 5 2.28 40.51 -15.89
C GLU A 5 2.41 39.11 -15.28
N ALA A 6 1.62 38.80 -14.23
CA ALA A 6 1.64 37.48 -13.61
C ALA A 6 1.41 36.42 -14.71
N PRO A 7 2.18 35.32 -14.71
CA PRO A 7 2.07 34.31 -15.76
C PRO A 7 0.65 33.76 -15.83
N ASP A 8 0.16 33.51 -17.04
CA ASP A 8 -1.16 32.95 -17.30
C ASP A 8 -1.28 31.54 -16.61
N PRO A 9 -2.28 31.32 -15.73
CA PRO A 9 -2.48 30.06 -15.09
C PRO A 9 -2.57 28.85 -16.04
N ALA A 10 -3.15 29.03 -17.22
CA ALA A 10 -3.22 28.00 -18.26
C ALA A 10 -1.84 27.67 -18.85
N ALA A 11 -0.97 28.66 -18.99
CA ALA A 11 0.40 28.45 -19.46
C ALA A 11 1.24 27.72 -18.39
N ILE A 12 1.05 28.02 -17.10
CA ILE A 12 1.70 27.32 -16.00
C ILE A 12 1.27 25.85 -16.01
N GLU A 13 -0.03 25.56 -16.08
CA GLU A 13 -0.57 24.21 -16.12
C GLU A 13 0.00 23.41 -17.30
N ALA A 14 0.01 23.99 -18.49
CA ALA A 14 0.53 23.35 -19.70
C ALA A 14 2.04 23.03 -19.59
N ALA A 15 2.83 23.96 -19.03
CA ALA A 15 4.27 23.76 -18.82
C ALA A 15 4.54 22.63 -17.80
N GLN A 16 3.81 22.62 -16.69
CA GLN A 16 3.92 21.57 -15.66
C GLN A 16 3.46 20.20 -16.22
N LEU A 17 2.39 20.13 -17.00
CA LEU A 17 1.95 18.90 -17.65
C LEU A 17 3.03 18.36 -18.61
N ALA A 18 3.62 19.22 -19.42
CA ALA A 18 4.70 18.81 -20.31
C ALA A 18 5.90 18.22 -19.54
N LEU A 19 6.25 18.81 -18.39
CA LEU A 19 7.29 18.33 -17.50
C LEU A 19 6.96 16.96 -16.88
N LEU A 20 5.75 16.83 -16.30
CA LEU A 20 5.32 15.67 -15.53
C LEU A 20 5.07 14.44 -16.42
N LEU A 21 4.59 14.66 -17.64
CA LEU A 21 4.30 13.59 -18.61
C LEU A 21 5.50 13.25 -19.52
N ALA A 22 6.58 14.03 -19.47
CA ALA A 22 7.78 13.74 -20.23
C ALA A 22 8.41 12.41 -19.80
N PRO A 23 8.80 11.55 -20.75
CA PRO A 23 9.53 10.32 -20.41
C PRO A 23 10.87 10.66 -19.73
N PRO A 24 11.33 9.85 -18.76
CA PRO A 24 12.65 10.05 -18.16
C PRO A 24 13.76 9.74 -19.18
N SER A 25 14.91 10.41 -19.06
CA SER A 25 16.10 9.99 -19.74
C SER A 25 16.71 8.73 -19.05
N GLU A 26 17.50 7.95 -19.78
CA GLU A 26 18.20 6.79 -19.20
C GLU A 26 19.14 7.22 -18.06
N ALA A 27 19.77 8.38 -18.18
CA ALA A 27 20.64 8.94 -17.14
C ALA A 27 19.86 9.27 -15.87
N ASP A 28 18.67 9.86 -15.99
CA ASP A 28 17.78 10.16 -14.86
C ASP A 28 17.32 8.87 -14.16
N GLU A 29 16.95 7.83 -14.93
CA GLU A 29 16.58 6.53 -14.39
C GLU A 29 17.73 5.91 -13.57
N ILE A 30 18.94 5.85 -14.14
CA ILE A 30 20.11 5.29 -13.46
C ILE A 30 20.42 6.07 -12.18
N ALA A 31 20.45 7.40 -12.24
CA ALA A 31 20.74 8.25 -11.09
C ALA A 31 19.71 8.05 -9.97
N HIS A 32 18.41 8.01 -10.33
CA HIS A 32 17.33 7.81 -9.36
C HIS A 32 17.48 6.45 -8.64
N TYR A 33 17.55 5.34 -9.39
CA TYR A 33 17.60 4.02 -8.78
C TYR A 33 18.86 3.76 -7.95
N ALA A 34 19.99 4.39 -8.31
CA ALA A 34 21.20 4.34 -7.49
C ALA A 34 21.05 5.03 -6.13
N SER A 35 20.10 5.97 -5.99
CA SER A 35 19.88 6.77 -4.77
C SER A 35 18.73 6.27 -3.89
N VAL A 36 17.95 5.27 -4.33
CA VAL A 36 16.74 4.83 -3.61
C VAL A 36 17.04 4.27 -2.23
N LEU A 37 18.09 3.47 -2.10
CA LEU A 37 18.46 2.88 -0.81
C LEU A 37 19.55 3.71 -0.12
N ALA A 38 19.35 3.93 1.18
CA ALA A 38 20.39 4.55 2.00
C ALA A 38 21.63 3.65 2.12
N PRO A 39 22.83 4.23 2.22
CA PRO A 39 24.04 3.46 2.49
C PRO A 39 23.90 2.55 3.70
N GLY A 40 24.22 1.27 3.53
CA GLY A 40 24.12 0.24 4.57
C GLY A 40 22.75 -0.43 4.70
N ALA A 41 21.73 0.01 3.97
CA ALA A 41 20.46 -0.73 3.89
C ALA A 41 20.68 -2.06 3.12
N PRO A 42 20.00 -3.17 3.51
CA PRO A 42 20.07 -4.43 2.76
C PRO A 42 19.65 -4.23 1.31
N GLY A 43 20.53 -4.63 0.38
CA GLY A 43 20.36 -4.41 -1.06
C GLY A 43 21.08 -3.16 -1.61
N HIS A 44 21.54 -2.22 -0.76
CA HIS A 44 22.30 -1.05 -1.23
C HIS A 44 23.63 -1.49 -1.88
N GLY A 45 23.78 -1.20 -3.18
CA GLY A 45 24.93 -1.64 -3.98
C GLY A 45 24.92 -3.12 -4.36
N ASP A 46 24.03 -3.93 -3.82
CA ASP A 46 23.89 -5.37 -4.11
C ASP A 46 22.95 -5.65 -5.28
N VAL A 47 22.07 -4.70 -5.60
CA VAL A 47 21.14 -4.74 -6.72
C VAL A 47 21.27 -3.49 -7.58
N THR A 48 20.93 -3.60 -8.87
CA THR A 48 20.96 -2.47 -9.80
C THR A 48 19.86 -2.60 -10.83
N VAL A 49 19.26 -1.47 -11.24
CA VAL A 49 18.27 -1.46 -12.34
C VAL A 49 18.99 -1.33 -13.67
N LYS A 50 18.67 -2.20 -14.62
CA LYS A 50 19.24 -2.22 -15.98
C LYS A 50 18.15 -2.47 -17.02
N ARG A 51 18.48 -2.18 -18.27
CA ARG A 51 17.67 -2.64 -19.42
C ARG A 51 17.90 -4.13 -19.63
N VAL A 52 16.81 -4.90 -19.61
CA VAL A 52 16.75 -6.34 -19.81
C VAL A 52 15.77 -6.65 -20.94
N LYS A 53 15.52 -7.94 -21.21
CA LYS A 53 14.66 -8.39 -22.33
C LYS A 53 13.26 -7.75 -22.32
N HIS A 54 12.67 -7.55 -21.13
CA HIS A 54 11.30 -7.05 -20.96
C HIS A 54 11.22 -5.58 -20.52
N GLY A 55 12.23 -4.79 -20.81
CA GLY A 55 12.29 -3.36 -20.43
C GLY A 55 13.28 -3.09 -19.32
N LYS A 56 12.85 -2.46 -18.23
CA LYS A 56 13.65 -2.35 -16.99
C LYS A 56 13.60 -3.66 -16.23
N GLY A 57 14.69 -4.01 -15.57
CA GLY A 57 14.76 -5.15 -14.69
C GLY A 57 15.70 -4.88 -13.52
N LEU A 58 15.40 -5.48 -12.37
CA LEU A 58 16.31 -5.50 -11.25
C LEU A 58 17.33 -6.62 -11.44
N VAL A 59 18.61 -6.34 -11.26
CA VAL A 59 19.72 -7.26 -11.56
C VAL A 59 20.62 -7.38 -10.34
N ALA A 60 21.03 -8.59 -10.00
CA ALA A 60 21.99 -8.88 -8.93
C ALA A 60 23.37 -8.28 -9.28
N ALA A 61 23.88 -7.36 -8.45
CA ALA A 61 25.23 -6.81 -8.61
C ALA A 61 26.30 -7.75 -8.03
N ARG A 62 25.91 -8.67 -7.14
CA ARG A 62 26.74 -9.75 -6.59
C ARG A 62 25.99 -11.08 -6.60
N ALA A 63 26.64 -12.16 -6.24
CA ALA A 63 25.97 -13.44 -6.04
C ALA A 63 25.22 -13.46 -4.69
N PHE A 64 24.06 -14.15 -4.66
CA PHE A 64 23.27 -14.43 -3.46
C PHE A 64 23.14 -15.95 -3.26
N ARG A 65 23.05 -16.36 -2.00
CA ARG A 65 22.75 -17.74 -1.62
C ARG A 65 21.23 -17.91 -1.48
N GLU A 66 20.77 -19.13 -1.56
CA GLU A 66 19.40 -19.49 -1.20
C GLU A 66 19.10 -19.06 0.24
N GLY A 67 17.92 -18.47 0.49
CA GLY A 67 17.49 -17.94 1.77
C GLY A 67 18.10 -16.59 2.15
N GLU A 68 18.99 -16.02 1.32
CA GLU A 68 19.60 -14.72 1.62
C GLU A 68 18.65 -13.57 1.30
N ARG A 69 18.61 -12.55 2.18
CA ARG A 69 17.87 -11.31 1.90
C ARG A 69 18.54 -10.52 0.77
N VAL A 70 17.81 -10.31 -0.30
CA VAL A 70 18.27 -9.61 -1.51
C VAL A 70 18.04 -8.11 -1.39
N LEU A 71 16.89 -7.73 -0.83
CA LEU A 71 16.43 -6.35 -0.74
C LEU A 71 15.53 -6.18 0.48
N VAL A 72 15.69 -5.06 1.21
CA VAL A 72 14.72 -4.60 2.20
C VAL A 72 14.42 -3.14 1.88
N GLU A 73 13.20 -2.86 1.43
CA GLU A 73 12.81 -1.56 0.90
C GLU A 73 11.55 -1.03 1.59
N PRO A 74 11.56 0.21 2.13
CA PRO A 74 10.34 0.85 2.59
C PRO A 74 9.48 1.28 1.40
N PRO A 75 8.14 1.31 1.54
CA PRO A 75 7.30 1.85 0.48
C PRO A 75 7.60 3.35 0.26
N LEU A 76 7.67 3.78 -0.99
CA LEU A 76 7.75 5.20 -1.34
C LEU A 76 6.46 5.93 -0.94
N VAL A 77 5.33 5.28 -1.16
CA VAL A 77 4.00 5.59 -0.62
C VAL A 77 3.28 4.29 -0.35
N GLY A 78 2.50 4.28 0.72
CA GLY A 78 1.71 3.12 1.11
C GLY A 78 0.48 3.51 1.90
N MET A 79 -0.47 2.59 1.99
CA MET A 79 -1.65 2.74 2.81
C MET A 79 -2.12 1.39 3.36
N GLN A 80 -2.76 1.40 4.52
CA GLN A 80 -3.59 0.31 5.01
C GLN A 80 -4.93 0.36 4.29
N HIS A 81 -5.45 -0.78 3.84
CA HIS A 81 -6.78 -0.83 3.23
C HIS A 81 -7.86 -0.39 4.21
N GLU A 82 -8.82 0.39 3.73
CA GLU A 82 -9.88 0.95 4.56
C GLU A 82 -10.69 -0.13 5.29
N ARG A 83 -10.98 -1.26 4.62
CA ARG A 83 -11.66 -2.40 5.23
C ARG A 83 -10.88 -3.03 6.39
N ASN A 84 -9.55 -3.04 6.33
CA ASN A 84 -8.67 -3.65 7.34
C ASN A 84 -8.50 -2.78 8.60
N ARG A 85 -8.82 -1.48 8.51
CA ARG A 85 -8.65 -0.53 9.64
C ARG A 85 -9.54 -0.85 10.84
N ALA A 86 -10.62 -1.58 10.66
CA ALA A 86 -11.47 -2.07 11.73
C ALA A 86 -10.79 -3.20 12.52
N ASP A 87 -10.01 -4.03 11.84
CA ASP A 87 -9.44 -5.26 12.40
C ASP A 87 -7.98 -5.09 12.86
N ALA A 88 -7.25 -4.07 12.40
CA ALA A 88 -5.84 -3.86 12.74
C ALA A 88 -5.55 -2.38 13.05
N ILE A 89 -5.05 -2.11 14.26
CA ILE A 89 -4.58 -0.77 14.66
C ILE A 89 -3.08 -0.72 14.39
N VAL A 90 -2.69 -0.01 13.34
CA VAL A 90 -1.30 0.07 12.90
C VAL A 90 -0.83 1.51 12.72
N CYS A 91 0.46 1.71 12.74
CA CYS A 91 1.09 2.99 12.45
C CYS A 91 0.84 3.42 11.00
N GLY A 92 0.22 4.57 10.77
CA GLY A 92 -0.03 5.12 9.44
C GLY A 92 1.22 5.48 8.63
N GLY A 93 2.41 5.46 9.28
CA GLY A 93 3.69 5.72 8.63
C GLY A 93 4.48 4.46 8.25
N CYS A 94 4.56 3.46 9.14
CA CYS A 94 5.37 2.27 8.93
C CYS A 94 4.61 0.94 8.99
N PHE A 95 3.30 0.96 9.23
CA PHE A 95 2.40 -0.21 9.26
C PHE A 95 2.65 -1.22 10.40
N ARG A 96 3.50 -0.88 11.36
CA ARG A 96 3.70 -1.67 12.58
C ARG A 96 2.45 -1.61 13.45
N PHE A 97 2.05 -2.73 14.06
CA PHE A 97 1.00 -2.74 15.09
C PHE A 97 1.37 -1.85 16.27
N VAL A 98 0.37 -1.14 16.82
CA VAL A 98 0.54 -0.18 17.93
C VAL A 98 -0.49 -0.41 19.03
N GLY A 99 -0.25 0.15 20.21
CA GLY A 99 -1.11 0.04 21.39
C GLY A 99 -0.72 -1.15 22.27
N SER A 100 -1.64 -2.06 22.49
CA SER A 100 -1.40 -3.30 23.24
C SER A 100 -2.23 -4.45 22.65
N ILE A 101 -1.96 -5.67 23.09
CA ILE A 101 -2.76 -6.87 22.72
C ILE A 101 -4.23 -6.63 23.08
N GLU A 102 -4.50 -6.05 24.25
CA GLU A 102 -5.84 -5.71 24.71
C GLU A 102 -6.54 -4.72 23.79
N HIS A 103 -5.82 -3.66 23.31
CA HIS A 103 -6.37 -2.71 22.36
C HIS A 103 -6.73 -3.36 21.02
N GLN A 104 -5.88 -4.23 20.51
CA GLN A 104 -6.10 -4.95 19.25
C GLN A 104 -7.32 -5.87 19.35
N ILE A 105 -7.43 -6.67 20.44
CA ILE A 105 -8.55 -7.58 20.69
C ILE A 105 -9.85 -6.79 20.92
N ALA A 106 -9.82 -5.78 21.78
CA ALA A 106 -10.99 -4.98 22.10
C ALA A 106 -11.55 -4.28 20.84
N ARG A 107 -10.68 -3.75 19.98
CA ARG A 107 -11.08 -3.12 18.71
C ARG A 107 -11.86 -4.09 17.84
N ARG A 108 -11.31 -5.27 17.59
CA ARG A 108 -11.93 -6.30 16.73
C ARG A 108 -13.29 -6.75 17.26
N LEU A 109 -13.40 -6.97 18.58
CA LEU A 109 -14.66 -7.37 19.20
C LEU A 109 -15.74 -6.28 19.17
N LEU A 110 -15.37 -5.02 19.43
CA LEU A 110 -16.30 -3.90 19.46
C LEU A 110 -16.79 -3.49 18.08
N GLU A 111 -15.94 -3.52 17.07
CA GLU A 111 -16.32 -3.23 15.67
C GLU A 111 -17.21 -4.33 15.08
N SER A 112 -17.01 -5.59 15.46
CA SER A 112 -17.85 -6.72 15.00
C SER A 112 -19.31 -6.59 15.43
N THR A 113 -19.61 -5.84 16.48
CA THR A 113 -20.98 -5.60 16.95
C THR A 113 -21.68 -4.43 16.26
N SER A 114 -20.93 -3.56 15.59
CA SER A 114 -21.47 -2.39 14.87
C SER A 114 -21.97 -2.72 13.47
N GLY A 115 -21.54 -3.86 12.90
CA GLY A 115 -21.99 -4.37 11.59
C GLY A 115 -22.91 -5.60 11.80
N GLY A 116 -24.23 -5.42 11.73
CA GLY A 116 -25.24 -6.45 11.97
C GLY A 116 -25.04 -7.74 11.18
N GLY A 117 -24.31 -8.69 11.74
CA GLY A 117 -24.13 -10.06 11.23
C GLY A 117 -24.86 -11.06 12.12
N GLY A 118 -25.81 -11.80 11.52
CA GLY A 118 -26.66 -12.75 12.19
C GLY A 118 -25.93 -13.93 12.79
N GLY A 119 -25.81 -13.95 14.10
CA GLY A 119 -25.42 -15.13 14.89
C GLY A 119 -26.61 -15.65 15.66
N GLY A 120 -26.78 -16.97 15.70
CA GLY A 120 -27.85 -17.62 16.45
C GLY A 120 -27.79 -17.39 17.96
N GLU A 121 -28.83 -17.73 18.68
CA GLU A 121 -29.05 -17.44 20.10
C GLU A 121 -27.90 -17.95 21.05
N GLU A 122 -27.17 -19.00 20.69
CA GLU A 122 -26.02 -19.51 21.46
C GLU A 122 -24.78 -18.57 21.43
N ASN A 123 -24.58 -17.80 20.35
CA ASN A 123 -23.49 -16.84 20.24
C ASN A 123 -23.73 -15.54 21.03
N VAL A 124 -24.93 -15.25 21.48
CA VAL A 124 -25.27 -13.98 22.14
C VAL A 124 -24.72 -13.91 23.57
N GLU A 125 -24.69 -15.01 24.34
CA GLU A 125 -24.14 -15.01 25.71
C GLU A 125 -22.60 -14.98 25.73
N LEU A 126 -21.95 -15.75 24.86
CA LEU A 126 -20.49 -15.72 24.69
C LEU A 126 -20.03 -14.33 24.22
N ASN A 127 -20.72 -13.75 23.25
CA ASN A 127 -20.45 -12.39 22.76
C ASN A 127 -20.66 -11.33 23.87
N ALA A 128 -21.63 -11.47 24.78
CA ALA A 128 -21.86 -10.52 25.86
C ALA A 128 -20.72 -10.51 26.89
N SER A 129 -20.17 -11.69 27.24
CA SER A 129 -19.01 -11.80 28.15
C SER A 129 -17.74 -11.26 27.51
N ALA A 130 -17.44 -11.64 26.28
CA ALA A 130 -16.29 -11.14 25.51
C ALA A 130 -16.36 -9.61 25.33
N LEU A 131 -17.54 -9.08 25.05
CA LEU A 131 -17.78 -7.64 24.95
C LEU A 131 -17.62 -6.90 26.28
N ALA A 132 -18.04 -7.50 27.41
CA ALA A 132 -17.81 -6.93 28.72
C ALA A 132 -16.31 -6.86 29.03
N THR A 133 -15.56 -7.92 28.70
CA THR A 133 -14.10 -7.97 28.84
C THR A 133 -13.43 -6.94 27.93
N ALA A 134 -13.84 -6.85 26.67
CA ALA A 134 -13.32 -5.85 25.72
C ALA A 134 -13.53 -4.39 26.21
N ARG A 135 -14.71 -4.11 26.80
CA ARG A 135 -14.97 -2.80 27.42
C ARG A 135 -14.11 -2.57 28.66
N GLY A 136 -13.85 -3.61 29.47
CA GLY A 136 -12.92 -3.53 30.61
C GLY A 136 -11.49 -3.21 30.17
N MET A 137 -11.02 -3.82 29.06
CA MET A 137 -9.71 -3.52 28.49
C MET A 137 -9.57 -2.04 28.07
N THR A 138 -10.61 -1.46 27.46
CA THR A 138 -10.56 -0.09 26.96
C THR A 138 -10.85 0.98 28.01
N ARG A 139 -11.71 0.70 29.00
CA ARG A 139 -12.15 1.68 30.01
C ARG A 139 -11.38 1.58 31.31
N ASP A 140 -11.11 0.36 31.76
CA ASP A 140 -10.61 0.07 33.10
C ASP A 140 -9.13 -0.39 33.09
N GLY A 141 -8.50 -0.45 31.90
CA GLY A 141 -7.11 -0.87 31.75
C GLY A 141 -6.90 -2.36 32.11
N LEU A 142 -7.95 -3.20 31.95
CA LEU A 142 -7.84 -4.64 32.19
C LEU A 142 -6.73 -5.25 31.35
N LYS A 143 -5.79 -5.93 32.01
CA LYS A 143 -4.69 -6.63 31.36
C LYS A 143 -5.02 -8.11 31.19
N LEU A 144 -4.60 -8.65 30.04
CA LEU A 144 -4.73 -10.07 29.75
C LEU A 144 -3.52 -10.86 30.32
N PRO A 145 -3.73 -12.12 30.73
CA PRO A 145 -2.64 -12.97 31.18
C PRO A 145 -1.53 -13.06 30.15
N GLY A 146 -0.29 -12.83 30.53
CA GLY A 146 0.88 -12.98 29.66
C GLY A 146 1.03 -11.93 28.56
N SER A 147 0.13 -10.95 28.41
CA SER A 147 0.19 -9.94 27.35
C SER A 147 1.44 -9.06 27.40
N ASP A 148 2.07 -8.90 28.57
CA ASP A 148 3.32 -8.13 28.73
C ASP A 148 4.51 -8.76 27.98
N ALA A 149 4.42 -10.03 27.57
CA ALA A 149 5.42 -10.69 26.74
C ALA A 149 5.34 -10.26 25.25
N PHE A 150 4.27 -9.59 24.85
CA PHE A 150 3.99 -9.12 23.48
C PHE A 150 3.89 -7.59 23.43
N PRO A 151 4.96 -6.86 23.78
CA PRO A 151 4.93 -5.41 23.86
C PRO A 151 4.77 -4.78 22.48
N LEU A 152 3.82 -3.85 22.34
CA LEU A 152 3.64 -3.02 21.16
C LEU A 152 4.01 -1.56 21.49
N PRO A 153 4.44 -0.77 20.50
CA PRO A 153 4.66 0.66 20.69
C PRO A 153 3.38 1.36 21.16
N GLU A 154 3.51 2.30 22.07
CA GLU A 154 2.39 3.13 22.51
C GLU A 154 1.79 3.91 21.32
N ILE A 155 0.48 4.17 21.40
CA ILE A 155 -0.22 4.94 20.38
C ILE A 155 0.19 6.39 20.48
N GLN A 156 0.84 6.89 19.46
CA GLN A 156 1.02 8.32 19.21
C GLN A 156 -0.14 8.81 18.35
N ALA A 157 -0.93 9.75 18.88
CA ALA A 157 -2.02 10.36 18.14
C ALA A 157 -1.52 11.17 16.93
N CYS A 158 -2.39 11.35 15.95
CA CYS A 158 -2.15 12.23 14.80
C CYS A 158 -1.86 13.66 15.28
N LEU A 159 -0.77 14.26 14.78
CA LEU A 159 -0.36 15.62 15.16
C LEU A 159 -1.30 16.72 14.64
N THR A 160 -2.17 16.38 13.69
CA THR A 160 -3.20 17.27 13.16
C THR A 160 -4.59 17.04 13.80
N GLY A 161 -4.67 16.15 14.81
CA GLY A 161 -5.81 15.99 15.69
C GLY A 161 -6.94 15.10 15.20
N CYS A 162 -6.74 14.24 14.17
CA CYS A 162 -7.76 13.26 13.81
C CYS A 162 -7.60 11.96 14.61
N SER A 163 -8.71 11.20 14.72
CA SER A 163 -8.68 9.83 15.28
C SER A 163 -8.49 8.75 14.24
N ARG A 164 -8.39 9.13 12.96
CA ARG A 164 -8.28 8.18 11.85
C ARG A 164 -6.89 7.56 11.77
N GLU A 165 -5.85 8.38 11.97
CA GLU A 165 -4.47 7.95 11.88
C GLU A 165 -3.81 7.92 13.27
N VAL A 166 -3.07 6.85 13.50
CA VAL A 166 -2.24 6.67 14.71
C VAL A 166 -0.84 6.26 14.30
N TYR A 167 0.13 6.44 15.18
CA TYR A 167 1.54 6.20 14.87
C TYR A 167 2.24 5.44 16.00
N CYS A 168 3.36 4.79 15.67
CA CYS A 168 4.19 4.07 16.65
C CYS A 168 5.14 4.98 17.43
N GLY A 169 5.11 6.28 17.18
CA GLY A 169 5.91 7.29 17.84
C GLY A 169 5.96 8.60 17.07
N PHE A 170 6.56 9.61 17.70
CA PHE A 170 6.60 10.98 17.20
C PHE A 170 7.27 11.11 15.82
N GLU A 171 8.34 10.35 15.54
CA GLU A 171 9.05 10.41 14.25
C GLU A 171 8.15 9.99 13.07
N CYS A 172 7.39 8.90 13.23
CA CYS A 172 6.44 8.47 12.21
C CYS A 172 5.31 9.49 12.04
N ALA A 173 4.78 10.04 13.13
CA ALA A 173 3.74 11.06 13.10
C ALA A 173 4.23 12.34 12.40
N LEU A 174 5.44 12.80 12.73
CA LEU A 174 6.05 13.99 12.14
C LEU A 174 6.33 13.80 10.64
N THR A 175 6.90 12.67 10.26
CA THR A 175 7.19 12.36 8.84
C THR A 175 5.90 12.30 8.03
N SER A 176 4.86 11.63 8.53
CA SER A 176 3.56 11.57 7.88
C SER A 176 2.90 12.95 7.77
N MET A 177 2.93 13.74 8.84
CA MET A 177 2.41 15.11 8.84
C MET A 177 3.12 15.97 7.80
N GLN A 178 4.43 15.88 7.69
CA GLN A 178 5.23 16.68 6.75
C GLN A 178 5.10 16.23 5.27
N SER A 179 4.62 15.02 5.03
CA SER A 179 4.46 14.49 3.67
C SER A 179 3.03 14.56 3.15
N HIS A 180 2.06 13.99 3.86
CA HIS A 180 0.69 13.87 3.34
C HIS A 180 -0.42 14.07 4.38
N GLU A 181 -0.18 13.72 5.65
CA GLU A 181 -1.25 13.68 6.65
C GLU A 181 -1.82 15.07 6.98
N MET A 182 -0.99 16.10 7.01
CA MET A 182 -1.46 17.48 7.19
C MET A 182 -2.58 17.85 6.20
N PHE A 183 -2.61 17.24 5.04
CA PHE A 183 -3.51 17.56 3.95
C PHE A 183 -4.70 16.59 3.83
N LEU A 184 -4.48 15.31 4.14
CA LEU A 184 -5.49 14.25 4.07
C LEU A 184 -6.22 14.02 5.39
N CYS A 185 -5.76 14.63 6.49
CA CYS A 185 -6.40 14.55 7.79
C CYS A 185 -7.82 15.13 7.75
N VAL A 186 -8.79 14.32 8.16
CA VAL A 186 -10.21 14.71 8.18
C VAL A 186 -10.60 15.57 9.38
N GLY A 187 -9.73 15.75 10.36
CA GLY A 187 -10.02 16.49 11.60
C GLY A 187 -11.09 15.82 12.48
N GLY A 188 -11.71 16.57 13.36
CA GLY A 188 -12.98 16.19 13.98
C GLY A 188 -12.93 15.30 15.21
N HIS A 189 -11.82 15.25 15.99
CA HIS A 189 -11.83 14.55 17.29
C HIS A 189 -11.33 15.41 18.44
N CYS A 190 -11.93 15.17 19.61
CA CYS A 190 -11.45 15.76 20.87
C CYS A 190 -10.11 15.14 21.26
N ALA A 191 -9.11 15.96 21.48
CA ALA A 191 -8.07 15.62 22.43
C ALA A 191 -8.69 15.47 23.83
N ASP A 192 -8.06 14.70 24.72
CA ASP A 192 -8.53 14.45 26.10
C ASP A 192 -8.75 15.74 26.92
N ASP A 193 -8.28 16.88 26.43
CA ASP A 193 -8.40 18.23 27.00
C ASP A 193 -9.63 19.02 26.50
N GLY A 194 -10.46 18.43 25.62
CA GLY A 194 -11.73 19.02 25.16
C GLY A 194 -11.62 20.01 24.03
N GLU A 195 -10.43 20.28 23.48
CA GLU A 195 -10.28 21.01 22.24
C GLU A 195 -10.63 20.12 21.04
N ILE A 196 -11.65 20.52 20.28
CA ILE A 196 -12.05 19.85 19.03
C ILE A 196 -11.11 20.32 17.93
N ALA A 197 -10.33 19.38 17.33
CA ALA A 197 -9.63 19.69 16.10
C ALA A 197 -10.62 20.14 15.02
N GLU A 198 -10.23 21.14 14.24
CA GLU A 198 -11.05 21.71 13.18
C GLU A 198 -11.60 20.60 12.27
N ASP A 199 -12.92 20.50 12.17
CA ASP A 199 -13.57 19.56 11.24
C ASP A 199 -13.27 19.96 9.80
N ARG A 200 -12.88 18.98 8.96
CA ARG A 200 -12.53 19.20 7.55
C ARG A 200 -13.49 18.41 6.65
N PRO A 201 -14.71 18.91 6.45
CA PRO A 201 -15.73 18.20 5.69
C PRO A 201 -15.31 17.92 4.25
N ASP A 202 -14.51 18.80 3.64
CA ASP A 202 -14.03 18.62 2.27
C ASP A 202 -13.05 17.45 2.15
N ALA A 203 -12.10 17.32 3.09
CA ALA A 203 -11.18 16.19 3.14
C ALA A 203 -11.94 14.88 3.44
N ARG A 204 -12.94 14.97 4.32
CA ARG A 204 -13.83 13.84 4.64
C ARG A 204 -14.59 13.36 3.41
N ALA A 205 -15.17 14.27 2.61
CA ALA A 205 -15.90 13.91 1.40
C ALA A 205 -15.02 13.15 0.39
N PHE A 206 -13.75 13.53 0.24
CA PHE A 206 -12.80 12.79 -0.59
C PHE A 206 -12.54 11.38 -0.03
N VAL A 207 -12.28 11.25 1.27
CA VAL A 207 -11.99 9.96 1.91
C VAL A 207 -13.21 9.04 1.84
N GLU A 208 -14.42 9.56 2.08
CA GLU A 208 -15.68 8.79 1.98
C GLU A 208 -15.90 8.31 0.54
N HIS A 209 -15.73 9.16 -0.46
CA HIS A 209 -15.80 8.77 -1.86
C HIS A 209 -14.82 7.63 -2.19
N ALA A 210 -13.56 7.73 -1.73
CA ALA A 210 -12.58 6.69 -1.93
C ALA A 210 -12.97 5.36 -1.26
N ARG A 211 -13.53 5.40 -0.06
CA ARG A 211 -14.02 4.21 0.66
C ARG A 211 -15.20 3.52 -0.02
N GLU A 212 -16.09 4.31 -0.65
CA GLU A 212 -17.28 3.80 -1.33
C GLU A 212 -16.99 3.28 -2.75
N THR A 213 -15.91 3.73 -3.35
CA THR A 213 -15.57 3.40 -4.75
C THR A 213 -14.29 2.56 -4.86
N ASN A 214 -13.13 3.18 -4.62
CA ASN A 214 -11.84 2.50 -4.64
C ASN A 214 -10.85 3.24 -3.75
N ASP A 215 -10.33 2.57 -2.72
CA ASP A 215 -9.41 3.17 -1.75
C ASP A 215 -8.02 3.50 -2.33
N ILE A 216 -7.70 3.01 -3.55
CA ILE A 216 -6.49 3.40 -4.30
C ILE A 216 -6.40 4.91 -4.55
N PHE A 217 -7.53 5.62 -4.53
CA PHE A 217 -7.56 7.08 -4.64
C PHE A 217 -6.86 7.76 -3.45
N ILE A 218 -6.91 7.16 -2.26
CA ILE A 218 -6.17 7.65 -1.08
C ILE A 218 -4.67 7.51 -1.33
N LEU A 219 -4.22 6.38 -1.89
CA LEU A 219 -2.81 6.17 -2.23
C LEU A 219 -2.34 7.18 -3.29
N ALA A 220 -3.15 7.41 -4.32
CA ALA A 220 -2.86 8.38 -5.35
C ALA A 220 -2.80 9.82 -4.79
N ALA A 221 -3.71 10.19 -3.92
CA ALA A 221 -3.68 11.47 -3.22
C ALA A 221 -2.41 11.62 -2.37
N LYS A 222 -2.02 10.59 -1.61
CA LYS A 222 -0.76 10.58 -0.84
C LYS A 222 0.45 10.84 -1.73
N ALA A 223 0.51 10.23 -2.93
CA ALA A 223 1.59 10.45 -3.90
C ALA A 223 1.63 11.90 -4.39
N LEU A 224 0.50 12.44 -4.87
CA LEU A 224 0.44 13.82 -5.38
C LEU A 224 0.79 14.84 -4.30
N VAL A 225 0.25 14.66 -3.09
CA VAL A 225 0.51 15.58 -1.98
C VAL A 225 1.95 15.52 -1.54
N LYS A 226 2.54 14.30 -1.49
CA LYS A 226 3.96 14.15 -1.20
C LYS A 226 4.81 14.93 -2.21
N VAL A 227 4.54 14.81 -3.50
CA VAL A 227 5.26 15.56 -4.53
C VAL A 227 5.10 17.07 -4.33
N ALA A 228 3.88 17.55 -4.09
CA ALA A 228 3.63 18.97 -3.85
C ALA A 228 4.32 19.51 -2.59
N ALA A 229 4.30 18.73 -1.50
CA ALA A 229 4.98 19.08 -0.24
C ALA A 229 6.51 19.09 -0.40
N ASP A 230 7.05 18.11 -1.09
CA ASP A 230 8.50 18.02 -1.32
C ASP A 230 8.98 19.12 -2.28
N ALA A 231 8.22 19.44 -3.34
CA ALA A 231 8.51 20.56 -4.21
C ALA A 231 8.51 21.89 -3.44
N GLY A 232 7.51 22.15 -2.60
CA GLY A 232 7.46 23.36 -1.78
C GLY A 232 8.60 23.49 -0.77
N LYS A 233 9.10 22.38 -0.23
CA LYS A 233 10.29 22.37 0.63
C LYS A 233 11.56 22.69 -0.15
N LEU A 234 11.75 22.08 -1.33
CA LEU A 234 12.91 22.31 -2.19
C LEU A 234 12.95 23.76 -2.66
N GLU A 235 11.85 24.33 -3.10
CA GLU A 235 11.73 25.74 -3.49
C GLU A 235 12.15 26.68 -2.35
N GLY A 236 11.69 26.39 -1.11
CA GLY A 236 12.05 27.20 0.07
C GLY A 236 13.53 27.06 0.49
N LEU A 237 14.19 25.94 0.16
CA LEU A 237 15.56 25.67 0.55
C LEU A 237 16.59 26.16 -0.48
N THR A 238 16.28 26.04 -1.80
CA THR A 238 17.23 26.28 -2.89
C THR A 238 17.01 27.61 -3.59
N GLY A 239 15.80 28.17 -3.50
CA GLY A 239 15.42 29.34 -4.27
C GLY A 239 15.36 29.06 -5.78
N ASP A 240 15.46 27.79 -6.20
CA ASP A 240 15.27 27.38 -7.58
C ASP A 240 13.81 27.58 -7.98
N GLY A 241 13.56 27.89 -9.25
CA GLY A 241 12.20 28.15 -9.73
C GLY A 241 11.27 26.95 -9.51
N GLU A 242 9.97 27.20 -9.34
CA GLU A 242 8.92 26.20 -9.12
C GLU A 242 9.02 24.97 -10.03
N SER A 243 9.51 25.12 -11.27
CA SER A 243 9.65 24.05 -12.25
C SER A 243 10.72 23.03 -11.88
N ASP A 244 11.87 23.46 -11.39
CA ASP A 244 12.99 22.56 -11.06
C ASP A 244 12.72 21.81 -9.75
N ALA A 245 12.11 22.47 -8.77
CA ALA A 245 11.66 21.86 -7.52
C ALA A 245 10.58 20.78 -7.77
N LEU A 246 9.61 21.08 -8.64
CA LEU A 246 8.58 20.11 -9.04
C LEU A 246 9.20 18.90 -9.79
N ALA A 247 10.14 19.13 -10.70
CA ALA A 247 10.83 18.08 -11.43
C ALA A 247 11.59 17.13 -10.50
N ALA A 248 12.31 17.69 -9.52
CA ALA A 248 13.05 16.94 -8.53
C ALA A 248 12.13 16.12 -7.62
N ALA A 249 11.04 16.72 -7.12
CA ALA A 249 10.06 16.02 -6.30
C ALA A 249 9.29 14.92 -7.07
N TRP A 250 9.09 15.11 -8.38
CA TRP A 250 8.42 14.15 -9.26
C TRP A 250 9.34 12.98 -9.69
N ALA A 251 10.65 13.12 -9.59
CA ALA A 251 11.63 12.14 -10.09
C ALA A 251 11.33 10.68 -9.66
N PRO A 252 10.95 10.37 -8.40
CA PRO A 252 10.64 9.00 -7.97
C PRO A 252 9.46 8.38 -8.73
N PHE A 253 8.47 9.17 -9.10
CA PHE A 253 7.29 8.71 -9.84
C PHE A 253 7.49 8.79 -11.36
N ARG A 254 8.37 9.69 -11.84
CA ARG A 254 8.65 9.87 -13.27
C ARG A 254 9.20 8.62 -13.91
N VAL A 255 10.05 7.88 -13.23
CA VAL A 255 10.75 6.69 -13.75
C VAL A 255 9.89 5.43 -13.77
N ALA A 256 8.78 5.36 -13.05
CA ALA A 256 7.90 4.21 -13.01
C ALA A 256 7.05 4.08 -14.30
N HIS A 257 6.62 2.84 -14.61
CA HIS A 257 5.60 2.60 -15.62
C HIS A 257 4.25 3.16 -15.17
N LYS A 258 3.61 3.97 -15.98
CA LYS A 258 2.40 4.74 -15.62
C LYS A 258 1.39 4.73 -16.77
N PRO A 259 0.68 3.61 -17.01
CA PRO A 259 -0.42 3.62 -17.97
C PRO A 259 -1.57 4.51 -17.46
N VAL A 260 -2.47 4.89 -18.35
CA VAL A 260 -3.74 5.53 -17.95
C VAL A 260 -4.61 4.48 -17.25
N TRP A 261 -5.13 4.80 -16.06
CA TRP A 261 -5.80 3.81 -15.19
C TRP A 261 -6.95 3.08 -15.85
N TRP A 262 -7.91 3.81 -16.45
CA TRP A 262 -9.07 3.18 -17.09
C TRP A 262 -8.73 2.36 -18.35
N ASP A 263 -7.51 2.50 -18.89
CA ASP A 263 -7.00 1.64 -19.95
C ASP A 263 -6.28 0.39 -19.40
N ALA A 264 -5.71 0.50 -18.19
CA ALA A 264 -4.89 -0.52 -17.55
C ALA A 264 -5.67 -1.45 -16.60
N VAL A 265 -6.74 -0.94 -15.96
CA VAL A 265 -7.52 -1.74 -15.03
C VAL A 265 -8.12 -2.98 -15.73
N ALA A 266 -8.01 -4.13 -15.08
CA ALA A 266 -8.55 -5.38 -15.58
C ALA A 266 -10.04 -5.27 -15.91
N ARG A 267 -10.44 -5.75 -17.07
CA ARG A 267 -11.84 -5.82 -17.45
C ARG A 267 -12.51 -6.97 -16.69
N PRO A 268 -13.60 -6.74 -15.93
CA PRO A 268 -14.34 -7.81 -15.28
C PRO A 268 -14.81 -8.88 -16.26
N GLU A 269 -14.85 -10.15 -15.84
CA GLU A 269 -15.19 -11.27 -16.70
C GLU A 269 -16.64 -11.19 -17.24
N ASP A 270 -17.55 -10.58 -16.48
CA ASP A 270 -18.96 -10.36 -16.82
C ASP A 270 -19.20 -9.17 -17.75
N VAL A 271 -18.18 -8.35 -18.03
CA VAL A 271 -18.25 -7.25 -18.98
C VAL A 271 -17.82 -7.73 -20.38
N ALA A 272 -18.71 -7.67 -21.36
CA ALA A 272 -18.39 -8.10 -22.72
C ALA A 272 -17.47 -7.09 -23.46
N VAL A 273 -16.63 -7.62 -24.35
CA VAL A 273 -15.79 -6.78 -25.24
C VAL A 273 -16.68 -5.97 -26.18
N GLY A 274 -16.39 -4.69 -26.36
CA GLY A 274 -17.14 -3.77 -27.23
C GLY A 274 -17.82 -2.66 -26.45
N ASP A 275 -19.13 -2.48 -26.64
CA ASP A 275 -19.88 -1.37 -26.04
C ASP A 275 -19.90 -1.41 -24.50
N GLU A 276 -19.99 -2.62 -23.91
CA GLU A 276 -19.97 -2.77 -22.45
C GLU A 276 -18.59 -2.44 -21.88
N GLU A 277 -17.51 -2.88 -22.53
CA GLU A 277 -16.16 -2.50 -22.12
C GLU A 277 -15.94 -0.99 -22.24
N THR A 278 -16.42 -0.37 -23.31
CA THR A 278 -16.34 1.08 -23.48
C THR A 278 -17.06 1.80 -22.35
N ALA A 279 -18.28 1.39 -22.02
CA ALA A 279 -19.04 1.95 -20.90
C ALA A 279 -18.33 1.74 -19.55
N PHE A 280 -17.73 0.57 -19.33
CA PHE A 280 -16.93 0.29 -18.15
C PHE A 280 -15.72 1.25 -18.04
N ARG A 281 -14.94 1.44 -19.13
CA ARG A 281 -13.81 2.36 -19.17
C ARG A 281 -14.22 3.82 -18.90
N GLU A 282 -15.37 4.24 -19.47
CA GLU A 282 -15.93 5.56 -19.23
C GLU A 282 -16.34 5.73 -17.76
N SER A 283 -16.98 4.74 -17.15
CA SER A 283 -17.35 4.80 -15.73
C SER A 283 -16.11 4.91 -14.81
N MET A 284 -15.04 4.19 -15.11
CA MET A 284 -13.78 4.32 -14.37
C MET A 284 -13.20 5.73 -14.48
N ARG A 285 -13.24 6.33 -15.67
CA ARG A 285 -12.82 7.72 -15.88
C ARG A 285 -13.68 8.72 -15.10
N GLU A 286 -14.99 8.52 -15.07
CA GLU A 286 -15.92 9.38 -14.30
C GLU A 286 -15.62 9.32 -12.80
N ILE A 287 -15.44 8.12 -12.23
CA ILE A 287 -15.10 7.92 -10.82
C ILE A 287 -13.78 8.61 -10.49
N ALA A 288 -12.74 8.44 -11.32
CA ALA A 288 -11.45 9.09 -11.12
C ALA A 288 -11.56 10.63 -11.23
N THR A 289 -12.39 11.12 -12.15
CA THR A 289 -12.62 12.56 -12.32
C THR A 289 -13.32 13.15 -11.11
N GLU A 290 -14.32 12.48 -10.56
CA GLU A 290 -15.01 12.91 -9.34
C GLU A 290 -14.07 12.88 -8.13
N SER A 291 -13.29 11.81 -7.98
CA SER A 291 -12.25 11.70 -6.95
C SER A 291 -11.29 12.90 -6.98
N LEU A 292 -10.75 13.23 -8.17
CA LEU A 292 -9.85 14.36 -8.34
C LEU A 292 -10.55 15.70 -8.05
N ARG A 293 -11.82 15.85 -8.45
CA ARG A 293 -12.63 17.04 -8.17
C ARG A 293 -12.76 17.27 -6.66
N LEU A 294 -13.07 16.23 -5.90
CA LEU A 294 -13.18 16.28 -4.43
C LEU A 294 -11.82 16.60 -3.80
N LEU A 295 -10.75 15.98 -4.26
CA LEU A 295 -9.39 16.25 -3.81
C LEU A 295 -9.02 17.73 -4.01
N ARG A 296 -9.26 18.27 -5.20
CA ARG A 296 -8.98 19.69 -5.54
C ARG A 296 -9.83 20.69 -4.76
N ALA A 297 -11.04 20.31 -4.37
CA ALA A 297 -11.95 21.14 -3.61
C ALA A 297 -11.57 21.28 -2.14
N SER A 298 -10.76 20.37 -1.60
CA SER A 298 -10.33 20.43 -0.21
C SER A 298 -9.55 21.71 0.08
N SER A 299 -9.98 22.44 1.11
CA SER A 299 -9.40 23.73 1.52
C SER A 299 -7.90 23.62 1.84
N THR A 300 -7.47 22.46 2.33
CA THR A 300 -6.07 22.18 2.65
C THR A 300 -5.18 22.06 1.41
N PHE A 301 -5.76 21.71 0.25
CA PHE A 301 -5.06 21.54 -1.02
C PHE A 301 -5.01 22.79 -1.89
N LEU A 302 -5.88 23.76 -1.67
CA LEU A 302 -6.04 24.91 -2.57
C LEU A 302 -4.73 25.63 -2.91
N ARG A 303 -3.81 25.73 -1.95
CA ARG A 303 -2.50 26.36 -2.19
C ARG A 303 -1.66 25.56 -3.18
N PHE A 304 -1.68 24.23 -3.08
CA PHE A 304 -0.93 23.35 -3.98
C PHE A 304 -1.56 23.25 -5.36
N VAL A 305 -2.90 23.21 -5.44
CA VAL A 305 -3.62 23.25 -6.72
C VAL A 305 -3.32 24.54 -7.47
N LYS A 306 -3.12 25.66 -6.76
CA LYS A 306 -2.74 26.95 -7.37
C LYS A 306 -1.27 26.99 -7.80
N ALA A 307 -0.35 26.45 -6.97
CA ALA A 307 1.08 26.42 -7.28
C ALA A 307 1.41 25.38 -8.35
N TYR A 308 0.77 24.20 -8.28
CA TYR A 308 1.07 23.06 -9.14
C TYR A 308 -0.17 22.54 -9.88
N PRO A 309 -0.89 23.39 -10.68
CA PRO A 309 -2.13 22.97 -11.34
C PRO A 309 -1.95 21.77 -12.26
N GLY A 310 -0.80 21.64 -12.93
CA GLY A 310 -0.47 20.48 -13.77
C GLY A 310 -0.32 19.17 -12.99
N LEU A 311 0.14 19.21 -11.74
CA LEU A 311 0.24 18.02 -10.89
C LEU A 311 -1.15 17.46 -10.53
N PHE A 312 -2.13 18.33 -10.35
CA PHE A 312 -3.51 17.96 -10.05
C PHE A 312 -4.40 17.91 -11.31
N HIS A 313 -3.81 17.61 -12.46
CA HIS A 313 -4.54 17.38 -13.71
C HIS A 313 -4.94 15.91 -13.84
N ILE A 314 -6.07 15.63 -14.52
CA ILE A 314 -6.61 14.27 -14.67
C ILE A 314 -5.61 13.32 -15.36
N ASP A 315 -4.83 13.80 -16.32
CA ASP A 315 -3.82 13.01 -17.03
C ASP A 315 -2.67 12.55 -16.12
N VAL A 316 -2.29 13.34 -15.11
CA VAL A 316 -1.30 12.96 -14.11
C VAL A 316 -1.93 12.03 -13.09
N TYR A 317 -3.13 12.37 -12.59
CA TYR A 317 -3.84 11.58 -11.59
C TYR A 317 -4.14 10.17 -12.08
N SER A 318 -4.68 10.04 -13.29
CA SER A 318 -4.97 8.73 -13.88
C SER A 318 -3.73 7.86 -14.06
N ARG A 319 -2.58 8.47 -14.37
CA ARG A 319 -1.31 7.74 -14.53
C ARG A 319 -0.71 7.33 -13.20
N ILE A 320 -0.90 8.10 -12.14
CA ILE A 320 -0.50 7.69 -10.79
C ILE A 320 -1.34 6.51 -10.32
N ILE A 321 -2.66 6.54 -10.57
CA ILE A 321 -3.52 5.39 -10.23
C ILE A 321 -3.12 4.16 -11.07
N GLY A 322 -2.93 4.33 -12.38
CA GLY A 322 -2.50 3.24 -13.26
C GLY A 322 -1.10 2.70 -12.95
N MET A 323 -0.22 3.53 -12.39
CA MET A 323 1.07 3.06 -11.84
C MET A 323 0.84 2.09 -10.69
N PHE A 324 -0.06 2.42 -9.78
CA PHE A 324 -0.39 1.54 -8.66
C PHE A 324 -1.10 0.27 -9.12
N GLU A 325 -1.98 0.34 -10.10
CA GLU A 325 -2.66 -0.82 -10.67
C GLU A 325 -1.68 -1.90 -11.17
N THR A 326 -0.56 -1.48 -11.74
CA THR A 326 0.40 -2.39 -12.40
C THR A 326 1.67 -2.68 -11.60
N ASN A 327 1.96 -1.93 -10.52
CA ASN A 327 3.24 -2.01 -9.81
C ASN A 327 3.11 -2.07 -8.27
N ASN A 328 1.90 -2.24 -7.76
CA ASN A 328 1.70 -2.40 -6.33
C ASN A 328 2.30 -3.70 -5.82
N LEU A 329 2.76 -3.67 -4.57
CA LEU A 329 2.96 -4.86 -3.76
C LEU A 329 2.13 -4.75 -2.49
N GLU A 330 1.60 -5.87 -2.06
CA GLU A 330 0.90 -5.99 -0.79
C GLU A 330 1.82 -5.61 0.38
N ILE A 331 1.27 -4.85 1.32
CA ILE A 331 1.84 -4.64 2.64
C ILE A 331 1.11 -5.57 3.60
N ALA A 332 1.74 -6.69 3.95
CA ALA A 332 1.26 -7.60 4.97
C ALA A 332 2.18 -7.56 6.19
N VAL A 333 1.60 -7.35 7.40
CA VAL A 333 2.33 -7.45 8.66
C VAL A 333 1.57 -8.41 9.57
N ALA A 334 2.24 -9.46 10.05
CA ALA A 334 1.64 -10.49 10.88
C ALA A 334 0.98 -9.92 12.14
N SER A 335 -0.10 -10.56 12.58
CA SER A 335 -0.88 -10.10 13.73
C SER A 335 -0.20 -10.51 15.04
N PRO A 336 0.17 -9.59 15.92
CA PRO A 336 0.71 -9.95 17.24
C PRO A 336 -0.34 -10.60 18.15
N VAL A 337 -1.62 -10.50 17.81
CA VAL A 337 -2.72 -11.18 18.52
C VAL A 337 -2.71 -12.67 18.23
N GLU A 338 -2.32 -13.08 17.04
CA GLU A 338 -2.13 -14.48 16.68
C GLU A 338 -1.01 -15.11 17.53
N ASP A 339 0.16 -14.47 17.58
CA ASP A 339 1.28 -14.93 18.39
C ASP A 339 0.90 -15.05 19.89
N TYR A 340 0.11 -14.07 20.37
CA TYR A 340 -0.40 -14.09 21.75
C TYR A 340 -1.29 -15.32 22.01
N PHE A 341 -2.27 -15.59 21.15
CA PHE A 341 -3.16 -16.74 21.34
C PHE A 341 -2.45 -18.07 21.13
N LEU A 342 -1.50 -18.17 20.21
CA LEU A 342 -0.65 -19.36 20.07
C LEU A 342 0.12 -19.65 21.37
N ALA A 343 0.68 -18.62 22.01
CA ALA A 343 1.36 -18.79 23.30
C ALA A 343 0.38 -19.16 24.43
N MET A 344 -0.85 -18.66 24.43
CA MET A 344 -1.88 -19.06 25.40
C MET A 344 -2.31 -20.52 25.19
N ASP A 345 -2.35 -20.99 23.96
CA ASP A 345 -2.73 -22.36 23.62
C ASP A 345 -1.73 -23.43 24.09
N GLU A 346 -0.48 -23.02 24.31
CA GLU A 346 0.54 -23.89 24.93
C GLU A 346 0.34 -24.09 26.44
N LEU A 347 -0.51 -23.30 27.11
CA LEU A 347 -0.82 -23.41 28.53
C LEU A 347 -1.84 -24.53 28.79
N PRO A 348 -1.89 -25.05 30.04
CA PRO A 348 -2.87 -26.08 30.41
C PRO A 348 -4.31 -25.67 30.10
N PRO A 349 -5.11 -26.51 29.41
CA PRO A 349 -6.47 -26.12 28.97
C PRO A 349 -7.42 -25.70 30.11
N GLU A 350 -7.22 -26.22 31.30
CA GLU A 350 -8.02 -25.91 32.51
C GLU A 350 -7.35 -24.83 33.39
N GLY A 351 -6.34 -24.13 32.85
CA GLY A 351 -5.63 -23.09 33.58
C GLY A 351 -6.45 -21.82 33.74
N PRO A 352 -6.15 -20.99 34.75
CA PRO A 352 -6.87 -19.75 34.97
C PRO A 352 -6.67 -18.72 33.83
N GLU A 353 -5.55 -18.79 33.11
CA GLU A 353 -5.25 -17.99 31.96
C GLU A 353 -6.20 -18.30 30.78
N ARG A 354 -6.34 -19.60 30.46
CA ARG A 354 -7.23 -20.12 29.42
C ARG A 354 -8.71 -19.79 29.70
N ALA A 355 -9.12 -19.86 30.98
CA ALA A 355 -10.47 -19.47 31.38
C ALA A 355 -10.82 -18.02 31.03
N ILE A 356 -9.81 -17.13 30.88
CA ILE A 356 -9.98 -15.74 30.49
C ILE A 356 -9.84 -15.58 28.95
N THR A 357 -8.88 -16.27 28.35
CA THR A 357 -8.51 -16.06 26.93
C THR A 357 -9.35 -16.85 25.95
N ASP A 358 -9.75 -18.09 26.27
CA ASP A 358 -10.53 -18.93 25.36
C ASP A 358 -11.88 -18.30 24.93
N PRO A 359 -12.67 -17.68 25.85
CA PRO A 359 -13.90 -17.00 25.43
C PRO A 359 -13.65 -15.79 24.48
N LEU A 360 -12.48 -15.16 24.56
CA LEU A 360 -12.11 -14.08 23.63
C LEU A 360 -11.71 -14.63 22.27
N LEU A 361 -10.94 -15.72 22.24
CA LEU A 361 -10.55 -16.41 21.02
C LEU A 361 -11.78 -16.93 20.28
N ASP A 362 -12.70 -17.58 20.98
CA ASP A 362 -13.97 -18.06 20.40
C ASP A 362 -14.82 -16.92 19.82
N ALA A 363 -14.85 -15.77 20.51
CA ALA A 363 -15.60 -14.60 20.05
C ALA A 363 -14.95 -13.87 18.85
N LEU A 364 -13.62 -13.94 18.74
CA LEU A 364 -12.89 -13.39 17.60
C LEU A 364 -13.01 -14.26 16.36
N ASP A 365 -13.16 -15.59 16.54
CA ASP A 365 -13.11 -16.55 15.44
C ASP A 365 -11.83 -16.34 14.60
N THR A 366 -11.95 -16.31 13.29
CA THR A 366 -10.83 -16.06 12.37
C THR A 366 -10.19 -14.66 12.49
N LYS A 367 -10.82 -13.74 13.18
CA LYS A 367 -10.31 -12.35 13.33
C LYS A 367 -9.07 -12.26 14.24
N TYR A 368 -8.75 -13.26 15.04
CA TYR A 368 -7.56 -13.22 15.89
C TYR A 368 -6.25 -13.16 15.07
N CYS A 369 -6.22 -13.78 13.89
CA CYS A 369 -5.05 -13.84 13.02
C CYS A 369 -5.02 -12.80 11.88
N VAL A 370 -5.99 -11.88 11.83
CA VAL A 370 -6.03 -10.88 10.75
C VAL A 370 -4.78 -9.99 10.77
N PRO A 371 -3.96 -10.02 9.70
CA PRO A 371 -2.76 -9.19 9.59
C PRO A 371 -3.12 -7.73 9.33
N CYS A 372 -2.14 -6.83 9.37
CA CYS A 372 -2.25 -5.57 8.67
C CYS A 372 -2.23 -5.85 7.17
N GLU A 373 -3.29 -5.47 6.47
CA GLU A 373 -3.40 -5.54 5.02
C GLU A 373 -3.35 -4.13 4.44
N GLY A 374 -2.47 -3.93 3.49
CA GLY A 374 -2.31 -2.66 2.81
C GLY A 374 -1.68 -2.83 1.45
N THR A 375 -1.42 -1.72 0.79
CA THR A 375 -0.72 -1.70 -0.48
C THR A 375 0.31 -0.59 -0.52
N GLY A 376 1.40 -0.80 -1.26
CA GLY A 376 2.46 0.17 -1.40
C GLY A 376 3.18 0.09 -2.73
N PHE A 377 3.76 1.22 -3.11
CA PHE A 377 4.66 1.31 -4.24
C PHE A 377 6.12 1.33 -3.74
N PHE A 378 6.90 0.37 -4.24
CA PHE A 378 8.31 0.18 -3.90
C PHE A 378 9.14 0.42 -5.15
N ALA A 379 10.05 1.40 -5.09
CA ALA A 379 10.73 1.92 -6.27
C ALA A 379 11.62 0.87 -6.99
N LEU A 380 12.36 0.05 -6.23
CA LEU A 380 13.23 -1.00 -6.80
C LEU A 380 12.46 -2.29 -7.08
N GLN A 381 11.59 -2.71 -6.14
CA GLN A 381 10.78 -3.92 -6.32
C GLN A 381 9.90 -3.80 -7.58
N SER A 382 9.32 -2.65 -7.85
CA SER A 382 8.49 -2.39 -9.05
C SER A 382 9.26 -2.52 -10.39
N CYS A 383 10.58 -2.61 -10.35
CA CYS A 383 11.41 -2.88 -11.53
C CYS A 383 11.61 -4.39 -11.81
N MET A 384 11.14 -5.28 -10.92
CA MET A 384 11.28 -6.72 -11.12
C MET A 384 10.26 -7.21 -12.14
N ASN A 385 10.72 -8.02 -13.10
CA ASN A 385 9.86 -8.64 -14.08
C ASN A 385 9.27 -9.95 -13.57
N ASN A 386 8.16 -10.36 -14.21
CA ASN A 386 7.52 -11.63 -13.92
C ASN A 386 8.28 -12.83 -14.48
N ASP A 387 8.46 -13.85 -13.64
CA ASP A 387 8.73 -15.23 -14.06
C ASP A 387 7.89 -16.18 -13.20
N CYS A 388 7.22 -17.17 -13.80
CA CYS A 388 6.42 -18.15 -13.06
C CYS A 388 7.29 -19.22 -12.35
N ASP A 389 8.61 -19.18 -12.52
CA ASP A 389 9.63 -19.94 -11.78
C ASP A 389 10.68 -18.93 -11.27
N PRO A 390 10.28 -18.02 -10.34
CA PRO A 390 11.08 -16.87 -9.97
C PRO A 390 12.29 -17.25 -9.12
N ASN A 391 13.33 -16.40 -9.12
CA ASN A 391 14.49 -16.58 -8.27
C ASN A 391 14.41 -15.79 -6.95
N VAL A 392 13.42 -14.91 -6.81
CA VAL A 392 13.18 -14.12 -5.60
C VAL A 392 11.71 -14.19 -5.22
N THR A 393 11.42 -14.13 -3.91
CA THR A 393 10.06 -14.06 -3.37
C THR A 393 9.96 -13.02 -2.27
N PRO A 394 8.86 -12.28 -2.15
CA PRO A 394 8.55 -11.55 -0.93
C PRO A 394 8.38 -12.54 0.23
N LEU A 395 9.15 -12.38 1.28
CA LEU A 395 9.09 -13.22 2.47
C LEU A 395 9.54 -12.44 3.68
N LYS A 396 8.69 -12.38 4.70
CA LYS A 396 9.01 -11.79 6.00
C LYS A 396 9.22 -12.88 7.03
N ASP A 397 10.14 -12.65 7.96
CA ASP A 397 10.29 -13.46 9.16
C ASP A 397 9.67 -12.72 10.38
N ASP A 398 9.65 -13.39 11.55
CA ASP A 398 9.04 -12.86 12.79
C ASP A 398 9.64 -11.51 13.24
N GLY A 399 10.82 -11.15 12.76
CA GLY A 399 11.46 -9.85 13.02
C GLY A 399 11.00 -8.72 12.09
N ASP A 400 10.29 -9.03 11.01
CA ASP A 400 9.83 -8.08 9.99
C ASP A 400 8.44 -7.53 10.33
N ILE A 401 8.37 -6.74 11.38
CA ILE A 401 7.15 -6.23 12.02
C ILE A 401 6.65 -4.90 11.45
N ASP A 402 7.12 -4.49 10.27
CA ASP A 402 6.72 -3.24 9.60
C ASP A 402 6.37 -3.47 8.12
N GLY A 403 5.93 -2.41 7.43
CA GLY A 403 5.46 -2.47 6.04
C GLY A 403 6.54 -2.49 4.97
N LYS A 404 7.80 -2.74 5.31
CA LYS A 404 8.85 -2.88 4.29
C LYS A 404 8.63 -4.13 3.45
N CYS A 405 8.98 -4.04 2.18
CA CYS A 405 9.16 -5.19 1.31
C CYS A 405 10.48 -5.87 1.65
N VAL A 406 10.42 -7.17 1.97
CA VAL A 406 11.60 -8.02 2.19
C VAL A 406 11.63 -9.06 1.09
N LEU A 407 12.68 -9.04 0.26
CA LEU A 407 12.87 -9.97 -0.83
C LEU A 407 13.97 -10.98 -0.49
N VAL A 408 13.67 -12.27 -0.66
CA VAL A 408 14.55 -13.39 -0.32
C VAL A 408 14.83 -14.23 -1.55
N ALA A 409 16.07 -14.66 -1.72
CA ALA A 409 16.49 -15.54 -2.79
C ALA A 409 15.92 -16.97 -2.60
N LYS A 410 15.14 -17.46 -3.56
CA LYS A 410 14.56 -18.81 -3.57
C LYS A 410 15.59 -19.90 -3.93
N ARG A 411 16.70 -19.51 -4.54
CA ARG A 411 17.84 -20.34 -4.93
C ARG A 411 19.11 -19.50 -4.97
N ALA A 412 20.24 -20.14 -5.23
CA ALA A 412 21.46 -19.39 -5.53
C ALA A 412 21.28 -18.53 -6.79
N ILE A 413 21.69 -17.26 -6.73
CA ILE A 413 21.61 -16.27 -7.81
C ILE A 413 23.02 -15.81 -8.15
N ALA A 414 23.37 -15.78 -9.42
CA ALA A 414 24.68 -15.33 -9.86
C ALA A 414 24.73 -13.79 -9.99
N ALA A 415 25.93 -13.21 -9.86
CA ALA A 415 26.11 -11.81 -10.21
C ALA A 415 25.80 -11.58 -11.70
N GLY A 416 25.03 -10.52 -11.99
CA GLY A 416 24.54 -10.19 -13.32
C GLY A 416 23.23 -10.89 -13.72
N GLU A 417 22.70 -11.77 -12.90
CA GLU A 417 21.41 -12.42 -13.13
C GLU A 417 20.25 -11.45 -12.84
N GLU A 418 19.21 -11.48 -13.69
CA GLU A 418 17.98 -10.73 -13.47
C GLU A 418 17.23 -11.31 -12.27
N LEU A 419 16.76 -10.43 -11.39
CA LEU A 419 15.91 -10.77 -10.26
C LEU A 419 14.45 -10.73 -10.70
N THR A 420 13.76 -11.84 -10.57
CA THR A 420 12.36 -12.00 -11.01
C THR A 420 11.48 -12.45 -9.88
N MET A 421 10.22 -12.05 -9.91
CA MET A 421 9.17 -12.51 -9.00
C MET A 421 7.97 -13.05 -9.79
N CYS A 422 7.09 -13.81 -9.17
CA CYS A 422 5.82 -14.19 -9.76
C CYS A 422 4.77 -13.16 -9.41
N TYR A 423 4.04 -12.64 -10.42
CA TYR A 423 2.97 -11.65 -10.20
C TYR A 423 1.63 -12.28 -9.84
N VAL A 424 1.50 -13.59 -10.02
CA VAL A 424 0.29 -14.38 -9.79
C VAL A 424 0.63 -15.59 -8.93
N ASP A 425 -0.37 -16.33 -8.46
CA ASP A 425 -0.12 -17.54 -7.67
C ASP A 425 0.66 -18.59 -8.48
N GLU A 426 1.84 -18.96 -7.97
CA GLU A 426 2.71 -19.97 -8.55
C GLU A 426 2.05 -21.36 -8.61
N GLY A 427 1.07 -21.65 -7.75
CA GLY A 427 0.35 -22.92 -7.69
C GLY A 427 -0.66 -23.14 -8.82
N MET A 428 -1.05 -22.09 -9.52
CA MET A 428 -1.98 -22.18 -10.64
C MET A 428 -1.44 -22.96 -11.84
N ASP A 429 -2.32 -23.52 -12.63
CA ASP A 429 -1.94 -24.08 -13.93
C ASP A 429 -1.55 -22.98 -14.95
N VAL A 430 -0.88 -23.37 -16.04
CA VAL A 430 -0.35 -22.41 -17.04
C VAL A 430 -1.44 -21.57 -17.71
N ARG A 431 -2.68 -22.06 -17.81
CA ARG A 431 -3.76 -21.31 -18.44
C ARG A 431 -4.30 -20.23 -17.50
N ALA A 432 -4.49 -20.59 -16.23
CA ALA A 432 -4.92 -19.64 -15.21
C ALA A 432 -3.86 -18.54 -15.03
N ARG A 433 -2.57 -18.90 -14.87
CA ARG A 433 -1.50 -17.90 -14.79
C ARG A 433 -1.43 -16.96 -16.00
N ARG A 434 -1.56 -17.50 -17.23
CA ARG A 434 -1.57 -16.66 -18.44
C ARG A 434 -2.79 -15.76 -18.50
N ALA A 435 -3.94 -16.23 -18.06
CA ALA A 435 -5.16 -15.42 -18.02
C ALA A 435 -5.01 -14.23 -17.06
N GLU A 436 -4.54 -14.45 -15.82
CA GLU A 436 -4.31 -13.37 -14.87
C GLU A 436 -3.19 -12.41 -15.32
N LEU A 437 -2.14 -12.92 -15.96
CA LEU A 437 -1.05 -12.06 -16.47
C LEU A 437 -1.46 -11.17 -17.65
N LEU A 438 -2.59 -11.46 -18.32
CA LEU A 438 -3.16 -10.54 -19.31
C LEU A 438 -3.64 -9.23 -18.69
N ASP A 439 -4.01 -9.23 -17.42
CA ASP A 439 -4.40 -8.02 -16.68
C ASP A 439 -3.19 -7.07 -16.49
N TYR A 440 -1.97 -7.62 -16.51
CA TYR A 440 -0.73 -6.84 -16.58
C TYR A 440 -0.32 -6.46 -18.01
N GLY A 441 -1.15 -6.76 -19.01
CA GLY A 441 -0.95 -6.38 -20.41
C GLY A 441 0.02 -7.27 -21.21
N PHE A 442 0.36 -8.48 -20.74
CA PHE A 442 1.24 -9.38 -21.47
C PHE A 442 0.87 -10.87 -21.34
N GLU A 443 1.21 -11.66 -22.35
CA GLU A 443 1.17 -13.12 -22.28
C GLU A 443 2.55 -13.65 -21.83
N CYS A 444 2.56 -14.46 -20.76
CA CYS A 444 3.80 -14.97 -20.21
C CYS A 444 4.44 -16.03 -21.11
N GLY A 445 5.67 -15.74 -21.55
CA GLY A 445 6.55 -16.62 -22.31
C GLY A 445 7.76 -17.14 -21.51
N CYS A 446 7.66 -17.24 -20.16
CA CYS A 446 8.74 -17.80 -19.36
C CYS A 446 8.94 -19.30 -19.63
N ALA A 447 10.11 -19.82 -19.31
CA ALA A 447 10.48 -21.21 -19.59
C ALA A 447 9.52 -22.24 -18.96
N ARG A 448 8.96 -21.94 -17.78
CA ARG A 448 7.94 -22.79 -17.12
C ARG A 448 6.65 -22.83 -17.92
N CYS A 449 6.11 -21.68 -18.32
CA CYS A 449 4.88 -21.60 -19.08
C CYS A 449 4.99 -22.28 -20.44
N GLU A 450 6.13 -22.15 -21.13
CA GLU A 450 6.37 -22.81 -22.41
C GLU A 450 6.43 -24.34 -22.27
N ARG A 451 7.14 -24.86 -21.26
CA ARG A 451 7.21 -26.32 -20.99
C ARG A 451 5.83 -26.89 -20.66
N GLU A 452 5.05 -26.25 -19.78
CA GLU A 452 3.74 -26.72 -19.36
C GLU A 452 2.73 -26.67 -20.51
N ALA A 453 2.72 -25.60 -21.32
CA ALA A 453 1.85 -25.48 -22.50
C ALA A 453 2.15 -26.54 -23.57
N ALA A 454 3.45 -26.86 -23.82
CA ALA A 454 3.84 -27.91 -24.74
C ALA A 454 3.36 -29.29 -24.27
N GLY A 455 3.41 -29.57 -22.96
CA GLY A 455 2.89 -30.81 -22.35
C GLY A 455 1.38 -30.99 -22.55
N LEU A 456 0.61 -29.91 -22.41
CA LEU A 456 -0.85 -29.92 -22.66
C LEU A 456 -1.18 -30.21 -24.15
N GLY A 457 -0.36 -29.71 -25.07
CA GLY A 457 -0.52 -29.98 -26.51
C GLY A 457 -0.27 -31.46 -26.88
N GLN A 458 0.65 -32.10 -26.20
CA GLN A 458 0.95 -33.54 -26.41
C GLN A 458 -0.15 -34.44 -25.83
N ALA A 459 -0.67 -34.12 -24.63
CA ALA A 459 -1.77 -34.86 -23.99
C ALA A 459 -3.04 -34.85 -24.87
N ARG A 460 -3.37 -33.69 -25.47
CA ARG A 460 -4.52 -33.57 -26.39
C ARG A 460 -4.36 -34.35 -27.70
N ARG A 461 -3.14 -34.47 -28.24
CA ARG A 461 -2.87 -35.27 -29.46
C ARG A 461 -2.95 -36.76 -29.15
N GLY A 462 -2.45 -37.22 -28.00
CA GLY A 462 -2.55 -38.60 -27.57
C GLY A 462 -4.00 -39.07 -27.26
N SER A 463 -4.89 -38.17 -26.82
CA SER A 463 -6.30 -38.48 -26.58
C SER A 463 -7.17 -38.53 -27.86
N LYS A 464 -6.74 -37.92 -28.96
CA LYS A 464 -7.44 -37.98 -30.25
C LYS A 464 -7.01 -39.19 -31.10
N MET A 465 -6.03 -39.97 -30.64
CA MET A 465 -5.58 -41.19 -31.37
C MET A 465 -6.01 -42.49 -30.66
N LYS A 466 -6.87 -42.42 -29.66
CA LYS A 466 -7.59 -43.56 -29.09
C LYS A 466 -9.09 -43.39 -29.39
#